data_45cfd44f30f63348f9dbeef3463dbafc
#
_entry.id   45cfd44f30f63348f9dbeef3463dbafc
#
_cell.length_a   1.000
_cell.length_b   1.000
_cell.length_c   1.000
_cell.angle_alpha   90.00
_cell.angle_beta   90.00
_cell.angle_gamma   90.00
#
_symmetry.space_group_name_H-M   'P 1'
#
loop_
_entity.id
_entity.type
_entity.pdbx_description
1 polymer ?
#
loop_
_entity_poly.entity_id
_entity_poly.type
_entity_poly.pdbx_seq_one_letter_code
_entity_poly.pdbx_strand_id
1 'polypeptide(L)'
;MNIQIFGTNKSFDTKKAQRWFKERGIRFQMIDMKEKGMSRGEFDNVCRAVGGWAKLVDENAKDKDTLALLKWLDESQQADKLFENQQLFRQPIVRNGRQATVGYCPEVW
;
A
#
# COMPACT_ATOMS: atom_id res chain seq x y z
N MET A 1 -13.07 13.54 6.46
CA MET A 1 -11.76 12.91 6.31
C MET A 1 -11.92 11.41 6.44
N ASN A 2 -11.46 10.65 5.45
CA ASN A 2 -11.64 9.20 5.44
C ASN A 2 -10.28 8.54 5.26
N ILE A 3 -9.65 8.21 6.39
CA ILE A 3 -8.31 7.63 6.39
C ILE A 3 -8.41 6.12 6.32
N GLN A 4 -7.71 5.51 5.37
CA GLN A 4 -7.57 4.06 5.26
C GLN A 4 -6.09 3.70 5.35
N ILE A 5 -5.78 2.69 6.17
CA ILE A 5 -4.42 2.17 6.30
C ILE A 5 -4.43 0.73 5.79
N PHE A 6 -3.68 0.50 4.70
CA PHE A 6 -3.54 -0.83 4.10
C PHE A 6 -2.22 -1.43 4.56
N GLY A 7 -2.28 -2.52 5.29
CA GLY A 7 -1.07 -3.17 5.79
C GLY A 7 -1.38 -4.43 6.57
N THR A 8 -0.36 -4.96 7.24
CA THR A 8 -0.50 -6.14 8.10
C THR A 8 0.13 -5.87 9.45
N ASN A 9 -0.28 -6.63 10.46
CA ASN A 9 0.27 -6.51 11.81
C ASN A 9 1.73 -6.96 11.90
N LYS A 10 2.26 -7.60 10.86
CA LYS A 10 3.66 -8.00 10.81
C LYS A 10 4.58 -6.85 10.40
N SER A 11 4.02 -5.81 9.79
CA SER A 11 4.79 -4.65 9.35
C SER A 11 4.96 -3.68 10.52
N PHE A 12 6.21 -3.40 10.86
CA PHE A 12 6.55 -2.45 11.92
C PHE A 12 6.03 -1.05 11.59
N ASP A 13 6.21 -0.61 10.35
CA ASP A 13 5.77 0.71 9.91
C ASP A 13 4.25 0.83 9.89
N THR A 14 3.53 -0.26 9.62
CA THR A 14 2.07 -0.28 9.72
C THR A 14 1.62 -0.02 11.15
N LYS A 15 2.27 -0.64 12.11
CA LYS A 15 1.97 -0.42 13.54
C LYS A 15 2.28 1.01 13.95
N LYS A 16 3.39 1.55 13.48
CA LYS A 16 3.77 2.95 13.76
C LYS A 16 2.72 3.92 13.21
N ALA A 17 2.23 3.67 11.99
CA ALA A 17 1.22 4.51 11.37
C ALA A 17 -0.08 4.50 12.19
N GLN A 18 -0.53 3.31 12.59
CA GLN A 18 -1.73 3.21 13.42
C GLN A 18 -1.59 3.98 14.72
N ARG A 19 -0.44 3.86 15.38
CA ARG A 19 -0.16 4.59 16.63
C ARG A 19 -0.17 6.10 16.40
N TRP A 20 0.42 6.54 15.30
CA TRP A 20 0.48 7.97 14.98
C TRP A 20 -0.92 8.59 14.92
N PHE A 21 -1.85 7.95 14.21
CA PHE A 21 -3.22 8.44 14.10
C PHE A 21 -3.97 8.34 15.43
N LYS A 22 -3.79 7.23 16.18
CA LYS A 22 -4.44 7.05 17.48
C LYS A 22 -4.01 8.11 18.48
N GLU A 23 -2.73 8.41 18.54
CA GLU A 23 -2.20 9.40 19.49
C GLU A 23 -2.75 10.80 19.22
N ARG A 24 -3.17 11.06 17.99
CA ARG A 24 -3.72 12.37 17.59
C ARG A 24 -5.25 12.38 17.55
N GLY A 25 -5.88 11.30 17.97
CA GLY A 25 -7.33 11.20 17.96
C GLY A 25 -7.96 11.20 16.57
N ILE A 26 -7.21 10.80 15.56
CA ILE A 26 -7.69 10.76 14.19
C ILE A 26 -8.21 9.35 13.89
N ARG A 27 -9.47 9.27 13.49
CA ARG A 27 -10.09 8.00 13.12
C ARG A 27 -9.55 7.49 11.80
N PHE A 28 -9.37 6.18 11.70
CA PHE A 28 -8.96 5.53 10.47
C PHE A 28 -9.57 4.14 10.38
N GLN A 29 -9.65 3.63 9.16
CA GLN A 29 -10.04 2.25 8.90
C GLN A 29 -8.78 1.45 8.63
N MET A 30 -8.55 0.41 9.42
CA MET A 30 -7.44 -0.51 9.17
C MET A 30 -7.92 -1.60 8.24
N ILE A 31 -7.23 -1.76 7.10
CA ILE A 31 -7.53 -2.80 6.12
C ILE A 31 -6.39 -3.80 6.11
N ASP A 32 -6.68 -4.99 6.63
CA ASP A 32 -5.70 -6.07 6.69
C ASP A 32 -5.50 -6.66 5.30
N MET A 33 -4.28 -6.50 4.77
CA MET A 33 -3.95 -6.97 3.43
C MET A 33 -3.98 -8.48 3.29
N LYS A 34 -3.95 -9.22 4.40
CA LYS A 34 -4.09 -10.69 4.38
C LYS A 34 -5.52 -11.12 4.20
N GLU A 35 -6.47 -10.31 4.67
CA GLU A 35 -7.88 -10.70 4.67
C GLU A 35 -8.65 -10.09 3.50
N LYS A 36 -8.45 -8.81 3.25
CA LYS A 36 -9.27 -8.10 2.29
C LYS A 36 -8.48 -7.55 1.10
N GLY A 37 -7.40 -6.86 1.38
CA GLY A 37 -6.63 -6.21 0.34
C GLY A 37 -7.32 -4.98 -0.23
N MET A 38 -6.74 -4.46 -1.30
CA MET A 38 -7.15 -3.24 -1.97
C MET A 38 -8.03 -3.58 -3.16
N SER A 39 -9.15 -2.87 -3.30
CA SER A 39 -10.00 -3.02 -4.49
C SER A 39 -9.32 -2.39 -5.70
N ARG A 40 -9.79 -2.72 -6.92
CA ARG A 40 -9.22 -2.16 -8.14
C ARG A 40 -9.34 -0.65 -8.20
N GLY A 41 -10.50 -0.12 -7.78
CA GLY A 41 -10.70 1.34 -7.74
C GLY A 41 -9.76 2.03 -6.77
N GLU A 42 -9.56 1.43 -5.60
CA GLU A 42 -8.61 1.94 -4.61
C GLU A 42 -7.19 1.89 -5.16
N PHE A 43 -6.82 0.79 -5.79
CA PHE A 43 -5.49 0.62 -6.39
C PHE A 43 -5.23 1.69 -7.46
N ASP A 44 -6.17 1.90 -8.35
CA ASP A 44 -6.02 2.91 -9.42
C ASP A 44 -5.87 4.31 -8.84
N ASN A 45 -6.65 4.62 -7.80
CA ASN A 45 -6.58 5.92 -7.12
C ASN A 45 -5.22 6.10 -6.45
N VAL A 46 -4.74 5.08 -5.73
CA VAL A 46 -3.44 5.12 -5.05
C VAL A 46 -2.31 5.29 -6.05
N CYS A 47 -2.35 4.54 -7.15
CA CYS A 47 -1.33 4.65 -8.18
C CYS A 47 -1.22 6.08 -8.74
N ARG A 48 -2.36 6.71 -9.01
CA ARG A 48 -2.37 8.10 -9.47
C ARG A 48 -1.80 9.05 -8.42
N ALA A 49 -2.17 8.83 -7.16
CA ALA A 49 -1.77 9.71 -6.07
C ALA A 49 -0.26 9.67 -5.80
N VAL A 50 0.36 8.50 -5.93
CA VAL A 50 1.79 8.33 -5.63
C VAL A 50 2.70 8.46 -6.84
N GLY A 51 2.13 8.57 -8.03
CA GLY A 51 2.91 8.76 -9.24
C GLY A 51 3.26 7.49 -10.00
N GLY A 52 2.51 6.41 -9.79
CA GLY A 52 2.65 5.18 -10.55
C GLY A 52 2.72 3.93 -9.67
N TRP A 53 2.36 2.80 -10.28
CA TRP A 53 2.31 1.51 -9.58
C TRP A 53 3.68 1.07 -9.03
N ALA A 54 4.76 1.46 -9.71
CA ALA A 54 6.11 1.03 -9.31
C ALA A 54 6.48 1.49 -7.90
N LYS A 55 5.92 2.59 -7.43
CA LYS A 55 6.18 3.12 -6.09
C LYS A 55 5.58 2.28 -5.00
N LEU A 56 4.64 1.40 -5.33
CA LEU A 56 4.02 0.50 -4.37
C LEU A 56 4.82 -0.79 -4.16
N VAL A 57 5.79 -1.07 -5.01
CA VAL A 57 6.54 -2.33 -4.98
C VAL A 57 7.59 -2.32 -3.87
N ASP A 58 7.54 -3.36 -3.03
CA ASP A 58 8.56 -3.60 -2.02
C ASP A 58 9.66 -4.47 -2.63
N GLU A 59 10.82 -3.87 -2.88
CA GLU A 59 11.97 -4.58 -3.45
C GLU A 59 12.53 -5.64 -2.48
N ASN A 60 12.11 -5.59 -1.22
CA ASN A 60 12.50 -6.56 -0.20
C ASN A 60 11.37 -7.53 0.13
N ALA A 61 10.35 -7.62 -0.71
CA ALA A 61 9.25 -8.55 -0.51
C ALA A 61 9.76 -9.98 -0.37
N LYS A 62 9.10 -10.76 0.50
CA LYS A 62 9.51 -12.15 0.75
C LYS A 62 9.29 -13.04 -0.45
N ASP A 63 8.25 -12.77 -1.23
CA ASP A 63 7.93 -13.53 -2.44
C ASP A 63 8.81 -13.09 -3.60
N LYS A 64 10.06 -13.57 -3.56
CA LYS A 64 11.09 -13.19 -4.54
C LYS A 64 10.74 -13.66 -5.95
N ASP A 65 10.09 -14.81 -6.07
CA ASP A 65 9.75 -15.39 -7.36
C ASP A 65 8.72 -14.52 -8.08
N THR A 66 7.67 -14.11 -7.38
CA THR A 66 6.65 -13.25 -7.97
C THR A 66 7.21 -11.86 -8.27
N LEU A 67 8.07 -11.34 -7.39
CA LEU A 67 8.74 -10.07 -7.61
C LEU A 67 9.59 -10.11 -8.88
N ALA A 68 10.35 -11.17 -9.08
CA ALA A 68 11.15 -11.35 -10.28
C ALA A 68 10.28 -11.45 -11.53
N LEU A 69 9.20 -12.23 -11.44
CA LEU A 69 8.26 -12.38 -12.55
C LEU A 69 7.66 -11.04 -12.97
N LEU A 70 7.29 -10.21 -11.99
CA LEU A 70 6.75 -8.88 -12.25
C LEU A 70 7.68 -8.07 -13.14
N LYS A 71 8.99 -8.15 -12.89
CA LYS A 71 9.98 -7.36 -13.64
C LYS A 71 10.19 -7.85 -15.07
N TRP A 72 9.79 -9.08 -15.38
CA TRP A 72 9.90 -9.65 -16.73
C TRP A 72 8.71 -9.37 -17.62
N LEU A 73 7.60 -8.88 -17.06
CA LEU A 73 6.39 -8.62 -17.83
C LEU A 73 6.49 -7.30 -18.60
N ASP A 74 5.71 -7.21 -19.68
CA ASP A 74 5.55 -5.95 -20.39
C ASP A 74 4.94 -4.90 -19.46
N GLU A 75 5.28 -3.64 -19.68
CA GLU A 75 4.80 -2.54 -18.86
C GLU A 75 3.28 -2.52 -18.76
N SER A 76 2.59 -2.83 -19.86
CA SER A 76 1.13 -2.86 -19.89
C SER A 76 0.52 -3.92 -18.97
N GLN A 77 1.30 -4.94 -18.59
CA GLN A 77 0.83 -6.06 -17.76
C GLN A 77 1.29 -5.96 -16.31
N GLN A 78 2.29 -5.13 -16.05
CA GLN A 78 2.92 -5.07 -14.72
C GLN A 78 1.96 -4.57 -13.64
N ALA A 79 1.19 -3.52 -13.93
CA ALA A 79 0.25 -2.98 -12.95
C ALA A 79 -0.83 -4.01 -12.57
N ASP A 80 -1.37 -4.72 -13.55
CA ASP A 80 -2.38 -5.73 -13.29
C ASP A 80 -1.80 -6.89 -12.47
N LYS A 81 -0.58 -7.30 -12.79
CA LYS A 81 0.09 -8.38 -12.06
C LYS A 81 0.35 -7.97 -10.61
N LEU A 82 0.77 -6.74 -10.40
CA LEU A 82 0.98 -6.23 -9.05
C LEU A 82 -0.32 -6.21 -8.26
N PHE A 83 -1.41 -5.75 -8.87
CA PHE A 83 -2.72 -5.76 -8.21
C PHE A 83 -3.13 -7.17 -7.80
N GLU A 84 -2.89 -8.16 -8.65
CA GLU A 84 -3.21 -9.55 -8.35
C GLU A 84 -2.29 -10.16 -7.27
N ASN A 85 -1.18 -9.49 -6.95
CA ASN A 85 -0.17 -10.00 -6.02
C ASN A 85 0.20 -8.92 -5.00
N GLN A 86 -0.78 -8.54 -4.18
CA GLN A 86 -0.63 -7.43 -3.24
C GLN A 86 0.34 -7.71 -2.09
N GLN A 87 0.79 -8.94 -1.95
CA GLN A 87 1.88 -9.27 -1.02
C GLN A 87 3.19 -8.58 -1.40
N LEU A 88 3.27 -8.03 -2.61
CA LEU A 88 4.45 -7.30 -3.09
C LEU A 88 4.40 -5.81 -2.73
N PHE A 89 3.33 -5.34 -2.11
CA PHE A 89 3.20 -3.92 -1.75
C PHE A 89 4.11 -3.54 -0.59
N ARG A 90 4.65 -2.34 -0.66
CA ARG A 90 5.22 -1.69 0.51
C ARG A 90 4.11 -1.36 1.49
N GLN A 91 4.44 -1.37 2.78
CA GLN A 91 3.46 -1.13 3.84
C GLN A 91 3.96 -0.05 4.79
N PRO A 92 3.06 0.74 5.36
CA PRO A 92 1.65 0.82 5.02
C PRO A 92 1.41 1.69 3.79
N ILE A 93 0.25 1.51 3.16
CA ILE A 93 -0.26 2.47 2.20
C ILE A 93 -1.37 3.21 2.92
N VAL A 94 -1.22 4.52 3.07
CA VAL A 94 -2.20 5.36 3.77
C VAL A 94 -2.92 6.21 2.75
N ARG A 95 -4.23 6.05 2.68
CA ARG A 95 -5.08 6.74 1.73
C ARG A 95 -5.99 7.73 2.48
N ASN A 96 -6.07 8.94 1.97
CA ASN A 96 -6.97 9.97 2.49
C ASN A 96 -7.66 10.64 1.31
N GLY A 97 -8.86 10.14 0.97
CA GLY A 97 -9.57 10.61 -0.21
C GLY A 97 -8.77 10.33 -1.48
N ARG A 98 -8.36 11.38 -2.18
CA ARG A 98 -7.58 11.26 -3.41
C ARG A 98 -6.08 11.21 -3.17
N GLN A 99 -5.66 11.47 -1.94
CA GLN A 99 -4.24 11.46 -1.57
C GLN A 99 -3.84 10.11 -1.01
N ALA A 100 -2.58 9.76 -1.21
CA ALA A 100 -2.04 8.53 -0.65
C ALA A 100 -0.54 8.66 -0.43
N THR A 101 -0.04 7.92 0.56
CA THR A 101 1.38 7.81 0.83
C THR A 101 1.78 6.35 0.94
N VAL A 102 3.06 6.06 0.73
CA VAL A 102 3.64 4.73 0.86
C VAL A 102 4.70 4.79 1.94
N GLY A 103 4.60 3.89 2.91
CA GLY A 103 5.50 3.86 4.05
C GLY A 103 5.05 4.77 5.18
N TYR A 104 5.91 4.95 6.18
CA TYR A 104 5.62 5.80 7.32
C TYR A 104 5.96 7.24 6.96
N CYS A 105 4.95 8.07 6.76
CA CYS A 105 5.10 9.45 6.28
C CYS A 105 4.36 10.47 7.15
N PRO A 106 4.71 10.58 8.45
CA PRO A 106 3.99 11.48 9.36
C PRO A 106 4.05 12.94 8.94
N GLU A 107 5.09 13.33 8.22
CA GLU A 107 5.25 14.71 7.74
C GLU A 107 4.22 15.09 6.66
N VAL A 108 3.60 14.10 6.03
CA VAL A 108 2.57 14.32 5.02
C VAL A 108 1.17 14.22 5.61
N TRP A 109 1.03 13.37 6.59
CA TRP A 109 -0.27 13.12 7.20
C TRP A 109 -0.69 14.28 8.09
#